data_79fc7af8fd5581960bd26cf8cf15a7ba
#
_entry.id   79fc7af8fd5581960bd26cf8cf15a7ba
#
_cell.length_a   1.000
_cell.length_b   1.000
_cell.length_c   1.000
_cell.angle_alpha   90.00
_cell.angle_beta   90.00
_cell.angle_gamma   90.00
#
_symmetry.space_group_name_H-M   'P 1'
#
loop_
_entity.id
_entity.type
_entity.pdbx_description
1 polymer ?
#
loop_
_entity_poly.entity_id
_entity_poly.type
_entity_poly.pdbx_seq_one_letter_code
_entity_poly.pdbx_strand_id
1 'polypeptide(L)'
;MGTVLTIILILVLVVLVIFAIVTYNGLVRRRNEAEEAYRQIDVQLKRRYDLIPNLLEGVKKYFRQEQQVLTEITQARSRAMQPQSPSQQAQSEARLSGAIGSLFAVAENYPELRSDRVLLDFQEELSSTENKISFARQHYNDSVGSYNTRIQSFPAVVFARTMGFAEREYFEAAGPERESVTVTYD
;
A
#
# COMPACT_ATOMS: atom_id res chain seq x y z
N MET A 1 -56.66 21.51 2.09
CA MET A 1 -55.52 21.36 1.13
C MET A 1 -54.17 21.80 1.72
N GLY A 2 -54.08 22.96 2.35
CA GLY A 2 -52.77 23.45 2.92
C GLY A 2 -52.12 22.49 3.95
N THR A 3 -52.92 22.00 4.91
CA THR A 3 -52.40 21.08 5.96
C THR A 3 -51.87 19.75 5.41
N VAL A 4 -52.49 19.17 4.41
CA VAL A 4 -52.00 17.94 3.77
C VAL A 4 -50.70 18.18 3.03
N LEU A 5 -50.57 19.31 2.31
CA LEU A 5 -49.33 19.72 1.63
C LEU A 5 -48.19 19.93 2.61
N THR A 6 -48.47 20.57 3.76
CA THR A 6 -47.47 20.78 4.80
C THR A 6 -46.95 19.48 5.42
N ILE A 7 -47.84 18.53 5.68
CA ILE A 7 -47.49 17.17 6.19
C ILE A 7 -46.59 16.44 5.20
N ILE A 8 -46.96 16.46 3.91
CA ILE A 8 -46.14 15.82 2.85
C ILE A 8 -44.76 16.46 2.77
N LEU A 9 -44.65 17.81 2.84
CA LEU A 9 -43.39 18.52 2.81
C LEU A 9 -42.46 18.14 3.97
N ILE A 10 -43.04 18.06 5.19
CA ILE A 10 -42.31 17.66 6.40
C ILE A 10 -41.85 16.21 6.25
N LEU A 11 -42.67 15.32 5.76
CA LEU A 11 -42.30 13.91 5.58
C LEU A 11 -41.18 13.75 4.56
N VAL A 12 -41.21 14.47 3.44
CA VAL A 12 -40.14 14.50 2.44
C VAL A 12 -38.85 15.02 3.06
N LEU A 13 -38.90 16.10 3.85
CA LEU A 13 -37.74 16.66 4.53
C LEU A 13 -37.11 15.65 5.49
N VAL A 14 -37.89 14.97 6.30
CA VAL A 14 -37.44 13.92 7.22
C VAL A 14 -36.77 12.78 6.47
N VAL A 15 -37.34 12.32 5.38
CA VAL A 15 -36.75 11.26 4.53
C VAL A 15 -35.39 11.74 3.97
N LEU A 16 -35.30 12.95 3.48
CA LEU A 16 -34.04 13.51 2.97
C LEU A 16 -32.94 13.61 4.05
N VAL A 17 -33.32 14.00 5.28
CA VAL A 17 -32.37 14.08 6.41
C VAL A 17 -31.87 12.68 6.78
N ILE A 18 -32.77 11.71 6.93
CA ILE A 18 -32.37 10.33 7.22
C ILE A 18 -31.47 9.79 6.13
N PHE A 19 -31.80 10.03 4.89
CA PHE A 19 -31.03 9.61 3.74
C PHE A 19 -29.61 10.24 3.73
N ALA A 20 -29.49 11.53 4.05
CA ALA A 20 -28.21 12.21 4.16
C ALA A 20 -27.33 11.61 5.28
N ILE A 21 -27.92 11.31 6.45
CA ILE A 21 -27.23 10.68 7.58
C ILE A 21 -26.73 9.28 7.21
N VAL A 22 -27.54 8.46 6.60
CA VAL A 22 -27.17 7.09 6.17
C VAL A 22 -26.04 7.14 5.14
N THR A 23 -26.13 8.05 4.18
CA THR A 23 -25.10 8.23 3.15
C THR A 23 -23.78 8.69 3.76
N TYR A 24 -23.82 9.67 4.66
CA TYR A 24 -22.65 10.17 5.37
C TYR A 24 -21.96 9.06 6.19
N ASN A 25 -22.71 8.37 7.01
CA ASN A 25 -22.18 7.27 7.83
C ASN A 25 -21.59 6.16 6.98
N GLY A 26 -22.19 5.86 5.82
CA GLY A 26 -21.66 4.90 4.87
C GLY A 26 -20.33 5.33 4.26
N LEU A 27 -20.16 6.62 3.95
CA LEU A 27 -18.87 7.17 3.46
C LEU A 27 -17.80 7.17 4.53
N VAL A 28 -18.14 7.59 5.76
CA VAL A 28 -17.21 7.55 6.91
C VAL A 28 -16.71 6.13 7.15
N ARG A 29 -17.59 5.14 7.15
CA ARG A 29 -17.22 3.75 7.34
C ARG A 29 -16.22 3.28 6.29
N ARG A 30 -16.48 3.50 5.01
CA ARG A 30 -15.57 3.09 3.93
C ARG A 30 -14.23 3.82 3.96
N ARG A 31 -14.24 5.09 4.36
CA ARG A 31 -12.99 5.85 4.58
C ARG A 31 -12.14 5.21 5.67
N ASN A 32 -12.77 4.83 6.78
CA ASN A 32 -12.09 4.19 7.89
C ASN A 32 -11.58 2.78 7.53
N GLU A 33 -12.34 2.02 6.73
CA GLU A 33 -11.92 0.72 6.18
C GLU A 33 -10.64 0.86 5.34
N ALA A 34 -10.56 1.88 4.47
CA ALA A 34 -9.36 2.16 3.69
C ALA A 34 -8.18 2.61 4.57
N GLU A 35 -8.41 3.42 5.62
CA GLU A 35 -7.38 3.80 6.58
C GLU A 35 -6.83 2.61 7.37
N GLU A 36 -7.70 1.71 7.78
CA GLU A 36 -7.29 0.49 8.50
C GLU A 36 -6.48 -0.43 7.60
N ALA A 37 -6.90 -0.60 6.35
CA ALA A 37 -6.16 -1.37 5.37
C ALA A 37 -4.76 -0.78 5.10
N TYR A 38 -4.61 0.55 5.08
CA TYR A 38 -3.30 1.20 4.96
C TYR A 38 -2.39 0.90 6.16
N ARG A 39 -2.93 0.98 7.38
CA ARG A 39 -2.17 0.63 8.60
C ARG A 39 -1.65 -0.81 8.59
N GLN A 40 -2.37 -1.74 7.95
CA GLN A 40 -1.89 -3.11 7.77
C GLN A 40 -0.65 -3.18 6.87
N ILE A 41 -0.58 -2.34 5.81
CA ILE A 41 0.64 -2.20 5.01
C ILE A 41 1.79 -1.71 5.88
N ASP A 42 1.59 -0.63 6.64
CA ASP A 42 2.64 -0.04 7.50
C ASP A 42 3.23 -1.06 8.48
N VAL A 43 2.41 -1.93 9.06
CA VAL A 43 2.87 -2.99 9.97
C VAL A 43 3.83 -3.95 9.26
N GLN A 44 3.51 -4.37 8.02
CA GLN A 44 4.35 -5.29 7.27
C GLN A 44 5.62 -4.60 6.74
N LEU A 45 5.51 -3.34 6.32
CA LEU A 45 6.66 -2.53 5.90
C LEU A 45 7.64 -2.33 7.06
N LYS A 46 7.13 -2.01 8.25
CA LYS A 46 7.97 -1.89 9.45
C LYS A 46 8.73 -3.18 9.73
N ARG A 47 8.05 -4.33 9.69
CA ARG A 47 8.70 -5.64 9.85
C ARG A 47 9.82 -5.83 8.85
N ARG A 48 9.59 -5.49 7.57
CA ARG A 48 10.60 -5.56 6.52
C ARG A 48 11.81 -4.66 6.83
N TYR A 49 11.57 -3.42 7.28
CA TYR A 49 12.65 -2.49 7.63
C TYR A 49 13.48 -2.97 8.82
N ASP A 50 12.86 -3.65 9.78
CA ASP A 50 13.53 -4.17 10.97
C ASP A 50 14.41 -5.40 10.66
N LEU A 51 14.12 -6.13 9.58
CA LEU A 51 14.96 -7.25 9.12
C LEU A 51 16.27 -6.78 8.47
N ILE A 52 16.26 -5.64 7.76
CA ILE A 52 17.38 -5.20 6.92
C ILE A 52 18.69 -4.96 7.71
N PRO A 53 18.71 -4.28 8.87
CA PRO A 53 19.95 -4.10 9.63
C PRO A 53 20.63 -5.41 9.99
N ASN A 54 19.85 -6.42 10.38
CA ASN A 54 20.35 -7.74 10.74
C ASN A 54 20.93 -8.47 9.52
N LEU A 55 20.27 -8.35 8.36
CA LEU A 55 20.79 -8.86 7.09
C LEU A 55 22.14 -8.23 6.76
N LEU A 56 22.23 -6.89 6.80
CA LEU A 56 23.46 -6.16 6.50
C LEU A 56 24.61 -6.54 7.43
N GLU A 57 24.34 -6.71 8.72
CA GLU A 57 25.37 -7.16 9.69
C GLU A 57 25.83 -8.60 9.38
N GLY A 58 24.92 -9.51 9.03
CA GLY A 58 25.22 -10.89 8.66
C GLY A 58 26.12 -11.00 7.42
N VAL A 59 25.91 -10.16 6.42
CA VAL A 59 26.70 -10.20 5.16
C VAL A 59 27.97 -9.38 5.20
N LYS A 60 28.14 -8.45 6.13
CA LYS A 60 29.23 -7.47 6.21
C LYS A 60 30.62 -8.11 6.23
N LYS A 61 30.75 -9.26 6.88
CA LYS A 61 32.05 -9.99 6.94
C LYS A 61 32.51 -10.51 5.57
N TYR A 62 31.54 -10.79 4.67
CA TYR A 62 31.80 -11.29 3.33
C TYR A 62 31.97 -10.14 2.32
N PHE A 63 31.20 -9.06 2.47
CA PHE A 63 31.13 -7.93 1.54
C PHE A 63 32.14 -6.83 1.90
N ARG A 64 33.43 -7.15 1.85
CA ARG A 64 34.48 -6.17 2.12
C ARG A 64 34.68 -5.17 0.98
N GLN A 65 34.44 -5.60 -0.25
CA GLN A 65 34.57 -4.77 -1.46
C GLN A 65 33.23 -4.18 -1.94
N GLU A 66 32.12 -4.73 -1.48
CA GLU A 66 30.74 -4.42 -1.93
C GLU A 66 30.06 -3.34 -1.08
N GLN A 67 30.84 -2.37 -0.61
CA GLN A 67 30.33 -1.29 0.26
C GLN A 67 29.23 -0.48 -0.41
N GLN A 68 29.24 -0.37 -1.75
CA GLN A 68 28.23 0.35 -2.50
C GLN A 68 26.84 -0.30 -2.35
N VAL A 69 26.75 -1.62 -2.47
CA VAL A 69 25.49 -2.37 -2.32
C VAL A 69 24.91 -2.18 -0.93
N LEU A 70 25.73 -2.29 0.12
CA LEU A 70 25.30 -2.08 1.51
C LEU A 70 24.82 -0.64 1.73
N THR A 71 25.47 0.34 1.12
CA THR A 71 25.09 1.75 1.20
C THR A 71 23.77 2.01 0.49
N GLU A 72 23.57 1.46 -0.70
CA GLU A 72 22.33 1.59 -1.49
C GLU A 72 21.13 1.05 -0.72
N ILE A 73 21.24 -0.13 -0.09
CA ILE A 73 20.16 -0.69 0.73
C ILE A 73 19.85 0.21 1.92
N THR A 74 20.88 0.70 2.61
CA THR A 74 20.71 1.59 3.76
C THR A 74 20.00 2.89 3.37
N GLN A 75 20.38 3.48 2.23
CA GLN A 75 19.76 4.70 1.72
C GLN A 75 18.32 4.45 1.25
N ALA A 76 18.08 3.36 0.53
CA ALA A 76 16.74 2.99 0.07
C ALA A 76 15.80 2.75 1.26
N ARG A 77 16.26 2.01 2.29
CA ARG A 77 15.52 1.81 3.54
C ARG A 77 15.21 3.13 4.23
N SER A 78 16.21 4.00 4.39
CA SER A 78 16.02 5.31 5.05
C SER A 78 14.98 6.16 4.33
N ARG A 79 14.96 6.14 2.99
CA ARG A 79 13.97 6.84 2.19
C ARG A 79 12.57 6.23 2.33
N ALA A 80 12.47 4.89 2.30
CA ALA A 80 11.21 4.18 2.44
C ALA A 80 10.55 4.38 3.80
N MET A 81 11.33 4.64 4.85
CA MET A 81 10.83 4.93 6.21
C MET A 81 10.32 6.37 6.41
N GLN A 82 10.48 7.26 5.43
CA GLN A 82 9.96 8.62 5.54
C GLN A 82 8.45 8.64 5.27
N PRO A 83 7.69 9.56 5.91
CA PRO A 83 6.28 9.75 5.59
C PRO A 83 6.11 10.16 4.12
N GLN A 84 5.27 9.42 3.39
CA GLN A 84 5.05 9.57 1.96
C GLN A 84 3.58 9.34 1.63
N SER A 85 3.13 9.80 0.44
CA SER A 85 1.84 9.36 -0.08
C SER A 85 1.89 7.87 -0.49
N PRO A 86 0.74 7.18 -0.61
CA PRO A 86 0.71 5.77 -1.00
C PRO A 86 1.45 5.47 -2.30
N SER A 87 1.35 6.33 -3.31
CA SER A 87 2.05 6.16 -4.58
C SER A 87 3.57 6.37 -4.45
N GLN A 88 4.01 7.35 -3.65
CA GLN A 88 5.42 7.58 -3.36
C GLN A 88 6.02 6.44 -2.52
N GLN A 89 5.24 5.91 -1.58
CA GLN A 89 5.62 4.75 -0.78
C GLN A 89 5.85 3.53 -1.67
N ALA A 90 4.95 3.26 -2.62
CA ALA A 90 5.10 2.17 -3.57
C ALA A 90 6.40 2.28 -4.39
N GLN A 91 6.77 3.50 -4.83
CA GLN A 91 8.02 3.74 -5.55
C GLN A 91 9.26 3.51 -4.68
N SER A 92 9.21 3.95 -3.42
CA SER A 92 10.31 3.76 -2.47
C SER A 92 10.52 2.29 -2.13
N GLU A 93 9.43 1.52 -1.99
CA GLU A 93 9.46 0.08 -1.79
C GLU A 93 10.03 -0.68 -3.00
N ALA A 94 9.66 -0.29 -4.22
CA ALA A 94 10.23 -0.89 -5.43
C ALA A 94 11.76 -0.69 -5.49
N ARG A 95 12.25 0.50 -5.12
CA ARG A 95 13.70 0.78 -5.04
C ARG A 95 14.39 -0.07 -3.98
N LEU A 96 13.77 -0.22 -2.81
CA LEU A 96 14.31 -1.04 -1.74
C LEU A 96 14.36 -2.52 -2.15
N SER A 97 13.30 -3.03 -2.80
CA SER A 97 13.27 -4.40 -3.35
C SER A 97 14.39 -4.60 -4.38
N GLY A 98 14.61 -3.64 -5.27
CA GLY A 98 15.71 -3.67 -6.25
C GLY A 98 17.08 -3.72 -5.60
N ALA A 99 17.33 -2.89 -4.58
CA ALA A 99 18.60 -2.87 -3.84
C ALA A 99 18.84 -4.20 -3.09
N ILE A 100 17.81 -4.78 -2.48
CA ILE A 100 17.91 -6.09 -1.83
C ILE A 100 18.17 -7.19 -2.87
N GLY A 101 17.50 -7.13 -4.03
CA GLY A 101 17.75 -8.05 -5.14
C GLY A 101 19.20 -8.00 -5.62
N SER A 102 19.79 -6.82 -5.72
CA SER A 102 21.22 -6.63 -6.06
C SER A 102 22.15 -7.29 -5.03
N LEU A 103 21.83 -7.22 -3.73
CA LEU A 103 22.59 -7.92 -2.69
C LEU A 103 22.59 -9.44 -2.92
N PHE A 104 21.43 -10.03 -3.18
CA PHE A 104 21.35 -11.48 -3.42
C PHE A 104 22.07 -11.88 -4.72
N ALA A 105 21.98 -11.06 -5.78
CA ALA A 105 22.73 -11.30 -7.03
C ALA A 105 24.25 -11.29 -6.80
N VAL A 106 24.76 -10.34 -6.00
CA VAL A 106 26.17 -10.30 -5.63
C VAL A 106 26.58 -11.46 -4.74
N ALA A 107 25.70 -11.88 -3.81
CA ALA A 107 25.95 -13.02 -2.92
C ALA A 107 26.19 -14.33 -3.68
N GLU A 108 25.68 -14.46 -4.93
CA GLU A 108 25.97 -15.62 -5.80
C GLU A 108 27.47 -15.80 -6.11
N ASN A 109 28.25 -14.72 -6.10
CA ASN A 109 29.70 -14.75 -6.30
C ASN A 109 30.48 -15.17 -5.05
N TYR A 110 29.80 -15.36 -3.92
CA TYR A 110 30.38 -15.75 -2.63
C TYR A 110 29.82 -17.08 -2.14
N PRO A 111 30.37 -18.22 -2.54
CA PRO A 111 29.80 -19.55 -2.23
C PRO A 111 29.61 -19.82 -0.73
N GLU A 112 30.52 -19.30 0.10
CA GLU A 112 30.42 -19.40 1.56
C GLU A 112 29.21 -18.66 2.12
N LEU A 113 28.92 -17.47 1.60
CA LEU A 113 27.76 -16.68 1.97
C LEU A 113 26.46 -17.30 1.47
N ARG A 114 26.45 -17.80 0.21
CA ARG A 114 25.29 -18.45 -0.38
C ARG A 114 24.81 -19.68 0.42
N SER A 115 25.75 -20.41 1.03
CA SER A 115 25.45 -21.57 1.88
C SER A 115 25.25 -21.20 3.35
N ASP A 116 25.42 -19.93 3.72
CA ASP A 116 25.25 -19.46 5.09
C ASP A 116 23.76 -19.51 5.46
N ARG A 117 23.46 -20.27 6.51
CA ARG A 117 22.08 -20.46 6.99
C ARG A 117 21.40 -19.14 7.32
N VAL A 118 22.15 -18.18 7.84
CA VAL A 118 21.63 -16.85 8.18
C VAL A 118 21.10 -16.14 6.93
N LEU A 119 21.82 -16.21 5.80
CA LEU A 119 21.34 -15.60 4.54
C LEU A 119 20.09 -16.28 4.02
N LEU A 120 20.01 -17.62 4.09
CA LEU A 120 18.83 -18.37 3.66
C LEU A 120 17.61 -18.06 4.52
N ASP A 121 17.77 -18.00 5.84
CA ASP A 121 16.69 -17.63 6.78
C ASP A 121 16.18 -16.20 6.49
N PHE A 122 17.08 -15.25 6.18
CA PHE A 122 16.69 -13.88 5.79
C PHE A 122 15.95 -13.85 4.45
N GLN A 123 16.37 -14.64 3.47
CA GLN A 123 15.71 -14.71 2.17
C GLN A 123 14.27 -15.24 2.34
N GLU A 124 14.07 -16.26 3.17
CA GLU A 124 12.75 -16.79 3.50
C GLU A 124 11.87 -15.74 4.21
N GLU A 125 12.39 -15.08 5.23
CA GLU A 125 11.65 -14.04 5.98
C GLU A 125 11.30 -12.83 5.11
N LEU A 126 12.20 -12.39 4.24
CA LEU A 126 11.94 -11.29 3.29
C LEU A 126 10.87 -11.70 2.28
N SER A 127 10.94 -12.92 1.73
CA SER A 127 9.93 -13.45 0.80
C SER A 127 8.55 -13.56 1.48
N SER A 128 8.51 -14.09 2.70
CA SER A 128 7.28 -14.16 3.49
C SER A 128 6.68 -12.77 3.75
N THR A 129 7.53 -11.80 4.08
CA THR A 129 7.10 -10.42 4.33
C THR A 129 6.61 -9.74 3.05
N GLU A 130 7.27 -9.95 1.90
CA GLU A 130 6.84 -9.44 0.60
C GLU A 130 5.44 -9.97 0.21
N ASN A 131 5.19 -11.26 0.42
CA ASN A 131 3.86 -11.83 0.19
C ASN A 131 2.79 -11.17 1.06
N LYS A 132 3.08 -10.92 2.34
CA LYS A 132 2.15 -10.23 3.25
C LYS A 132 1.92 -8.78 2.84
N ILE A 133 2.97 -8.07 2.39
CA ILE A 133 2.85 -6.72 1.85
C ILE A 133 1.98 -6.72 0.60
N SER A 134 2.16 -7.67 -0.31
CA SER A 134 1.36 -7.80 -1.54
C SER A 134 -0.13 -7.98 -1.21
N PHE A 135 -0.48 -8.88 -0.29
CA PHE A 135 -1.86 -9.05 0.17
C PHE A 135 -2.43 -7.80 0.83
N ALA A 136 -1.64 -7.13 1.68
CA ALA A 136 -2.09 -5.90 2.34
C ALA A 136 -2.31 -4.76 1.32
N ARG A 137 -1.46 -4.64 0.29
CA ARG A 137 -1.62 -3.69 -0.83
C ARG A 137 -2.89 -3.95 -1.61
N GLN A 138 -3.16 -5.21 -1.95
CA GLN A 138 -4.38 -5.59 -2.65
C GLN A 138 -5.61 -5.21 -1.83
N HIS A 139 -5.65 -5.57 -0.56
CA HIS A 139 -6.75 -5.22 0.34
C HIS A 139 -6.96 -3.70 0.48
N TYR A 140 -5.87 -2.93 0.57
CA TYR A 140 -5.95 -1.46 0.56
C TYR A 140 -6.53 -0.93 -0.74
N ASN A 141 -6.05 -1.39 -1.89
CA ASN A 141 -6.53 -0.94 -3.19
C ASN A 141 -8.01 -1.29 -3.40
N ASP A 142 -8.46 -2.45 -2.98
CA ASP A 142 -9.88 -2.84 -3.01
C ASP A 142 -10.73 -1.93 -2.12
N SER A 143 -10.24 -1.61 -0.93
CA SER A 143 -10.90 -0.70 0.02
C SER A 143 -10.98 0.73 -0.53
N VAL A 144 -9.90 1.23 -1.14
CA VAL A 144 -9.85 2.54 -1.82
C VAL A 144 -10.79 2.55 -3.02
N GLY A 145 -10.77 1.51 -3.85
CA GLY A 145 -11.68 1.39 -5.00
C GLY A 145 -13.14 1.44 -4.57
N SER A 146 -13.50 0.70 -3.51
CA SER A 146 -14.84 0.71 -2.93
C SER A 146 -15.26 2.09 -2.39
N TYR A 147 -14.33 2.78 -1.73
CA TYR A 147 -14.55 4.14 -1.21
C TYR A 147 -14.68 5.16 -2.35
N ASN A 148 -13.75 5.19 -3.30
CA ASN A 148 -13.76 6.13 -4.43
C ASN A 148 -15.02 5.93 -5.30
N THR A 149 -15.39 4.69 -5.59
CA THR A 149 -16.63 4.38 -6.31
C THR A 149 -17.85 4.92 -5.57
N ARG A 150 -17.89 4.78 -4.24
CA ARG A 150 -19.02 5.29 -3.45
C ARG A 150 -19.14 6.79 -3.47
N ILE A 151 -18.01 7.53 -3.42
CA ILE A 151 -18.00 9.00 -3.54
C ILE A 151 -18.53 9.45 -4.90
N GLN A 152 -18.19 8.73 -5.96
CA GLN A 152 -18.56 9.06 -7.34
C GLN A 152 -19.98 8.61 -7.71
N SER A 153 -20.58 7.68 -6.94
CA SER A 153 -21.89 7.14 -7.24
C SER A 153 -23.01 8.03 -6.71
N PHE A 154 -24.14 8.10 -7.45
CA PHE A 154 -25.36 8.70 -6.95
C PHE A 154 -25.93 7.87 -5.78
N PRO A 155 -26.44 8.48 -4.74
CA PRO A 155 -26.59 9.93 -4.53
C PRO A 155 -25.41 10.62 -3.82
N ALA A 156 -24.42 9.88 -3.34
CA ALA A 156 -23.30 10.39 -2.56
C ALA A 156 -22.50 11.48 -3.30
N VAL A 157 -22.36 11.37 -4.62
CA VAL A 157 -21.60 12.33 -5.47
C VAL A 157 -22.10 13.78 -5.31
N VAL A 158 -23.37 13.98 -5.01
CA VAL A 158 -23.97 15.32 -4.83
C VAL A 158 -23.47 15.99 -3.54
N PHE A 159 -23.19 15.20 -2.51
CA PHE A 159 -22.88 15.68 -1.16
C PHE A 159 -21.42 15.46 -0.75
N ALA A 160 -20.74 14.48 -1.35
CA ALA A 160 -19.43 14.04 -0.89
C ALA A 160 -18.42 15.17 -0.79
N ARG A 161 -18.32 16.02 -1.82
CA ARG A 161 -17.38 17.16 -1.84
C ARG A 161 -17.70 18.21 -0.76
N THR A 162 -18.98 18.55 -0.58
CA THR A 162 -19.42 19.53 0.43
C THR A 162 -19.23 19.01 1.85
N MET A 163 -19.24 17.68 2.03
CA MET A 163 -18.99 17.01 3.31
C MET A 163 -17.51 16.70 3.56
N GLY A 164 -16.60 17.16 2.68
CA GLY A 164 -15.15 16.98 2.86
C GLY A 164 -14.61 15.58 2.50
N PHE A 165 -15.36 14.81 1.71
CA PHE A 165 -14.86 13.53 1.16
C PHE A 165 -14.16 13.77 -0.17
N ALA A 166 -12.88 13.39 -0.24
CA ALA A 166 -12.06 13.41 -1.44
C ALA A 166 -11.59 12.00 -1.79
N GLU A 167 -11.28 11.78 -3.05
CA GLU A 167 -10.74 10.51 -3.53
C GLU A 167 -9.40 10.22 -2.84
N ARG A 168 -9.13 8.94 -2.61
CA ARG A 168 -7.87 8.44 -2.07
C ARG A 168 -7.01 7.85 -3.17
N GLU A 169 -5.70 8.02 -3.02
CA GLU A 169 -4.71 7.43 -3.90
C GLU A 169 -4.62 5.93 -3.68
N TYR A 170 -4.42 5.19 -4.77
CA TYR A 170 -4.09 3.77 -4.72
C TYR A 170 -2.63 3.57 -4.35
N PHE A 171 -2.32 2.42 -3.75
CA PHE A 171 -0.96 1.94 -3.59
C PHE A 171 -0.55 1.27 -4.91
N GLU A 172 -0.07 2.06 -5.86
CA GLU A 172 0.29 1.56 -7.18
C GLU A 172 1.70 0.98 -7.17
N ALA A 173 1.87 -0.20 -7.78
CA ALA A 173 3.20 -0.69 -8.10
C ALA A 173 3.84 0.24 -9.13
N ALA A 174 5.03 0.73 -8.83
CA ALA A 174 5.83 1.45 -9.80
C ALA A 174 6.57 0.39 -10.63
N GLY A 175 6.10 0.10 -11.83
CA GLY A 175 6.83 -0.82 -12.68
C GLY A 175 6.09 -1.30 -13.92
N PRO A 176 6.75 -2.09 -14.77
CA PRO A 176 6.26 -2.58 -16.06
C PRO A 176 5.10 -3.58 -15.97
N GLU A 177 4.61 -3.89 -14.78
CA GLU A 177 3.43 -4.75 -14.57
C GLU A 177 2.15 -4.21 -15.23
N ARG A 178 2.18 -2.95 -15.74
CA ARG A 178 1.10 -2.36 -16.56
C ARG A 178 1.26 -2.60 -18.06
N GLU A 179 2.43 -3.06 -18.52
CA GLU A 179 2.58 -3.42 -19.92
C GLU A 179 1.90 -4.76 -20.16
N SER A 180 0.84 -4.73 -20.97
CA SER A 180 0.18 -5.93 -21.44
C SER A 180 1.23 -6.83 -22.12
N VAL A 181 1.37 -8.05 -21.62
CA VAL A 181 2.23 -9.05 -22.27
C VAL A 181 1.68 -9.27 -23.69
N THR A 182 2.35 -8.72 -24.68
CA THR A 182 2.03 -8.99 -26.08
C THR A 182 2.56 -10.38 -26.40
N VAL A 183 1.68 -11.37 -26.34
CA VAL A 183 2.00 -12.74 -26.78
C VAL A 183 1.96 -12.73 -28.30
N THR A 184 3.13 -12.75 -28.93
CA THR A 184 3.25 -12.97 -30.38
C THR A 184 3.28 -14.49 -30.60
N TYR A 185 2.28 -15.02 -31.27
CA TYR A 185 2.27 -16.40 -31.73
C TYR A 185 2.97 -16.42 -33.10
N ASP A 186 4.10 -17.11 -33.20
CA ASP A 186 4.73 -17.50 -34.47
C ASP A 186 4.05 -18.75 -35.02
#